data_5c566d8ac01fe7e152850a091d78c29a
#
_entry.id   5c566d8ac01fe7e152850a091d78c29a
#
_cell.length_a   1.000
_cell.length_b   1.000
_cell.length_c   1.000
_cell.angle_alpha   90.00
_cell.angle_beta   90.00
_cell.angle_gamma   90.00
#
_symmetry.space_group_name_H-M   'P 1'
#
loop_
_entity.id
_entity.type
_entity.pdbx_description
1 polymer ?
#
loop_
_entity_poly.entity_id
_entity_poly.type
_entity_poly.pdbx_seq_one_letter_code
_entity_poly.pdbx_strand_id
1 'polypeptide(L)'
;MGIEITGWGKCTPSAVLTNHDLESILDTNDEWITSRTGVKERRIAEAPLSEIGTIAAKHALAAADKDPQEIDAVMMATCTPEFLIPSTASRVQMNIGNNTAAAFDFNSACTGFVYGLTTAYSMIYSGIFNNVLLVGGEKVSYFLDWEARDTAVLFGDGAGAVLIEKTDSESKLHASKMTCDPFLGEALMLGNFGSSMDLKDPKEGYFFGISFEGQEIFKNAVKTMARLAEEALEEAGLNIDDIDLCIPHQANLRILEATAKRCGFPMEKMVINLDQYGNTSAGSIPIALTEALDEERVKPNSKILFLAFGGGLTGAAAVIDWGGRSHALKTSDEKLPDSSKTALELIKDILDMYK
;
A
#
# COMPACT_ATOMS: atom_id res chain seq x y z
N MET A 1 -20.02 18.53 9.79
CA MET A 1 -19.99 17.31 8.95
C MET A 1 -18.54 16.92 8.85
N GLY A 2 -18.18 15.82 9.45
CA GLY A 2 -16.85 15.23 9.38
C GLY A 2 -16.77 14.09 8.36
N ILE A 3 -15.56 13.67 8.09
CA ILE A 3 -15.25 12.47 7.31
C ILE A 3 -14.15 11.73 8.05
N GLU A 4 -14.39 10.48 8.37
CA GLU A 4 -13.48 9.66 9.19
C GLU A 4 -13.17 8.33 8.54
N ILE A 5 -12.02 7.77 8.90
CA ILE A 5 -11.76 6.35 8.75
C ILE A 5 -12.45 5.65 9.92
N THR A 6 -13.51 4.90 9.65
CA THR A 6 -14.33 4.21 10.65
C THR A 6 -14.05 2.72 10.74
N GLY A 7 -13.41 2.16 9.71
CA GLY A 7 -13.02 0.75 9.68
C GLY A 7 -11.64 0.57 9.05
N TRP A 8 -10.96 -0.48 9.45
CA TRP A 8 -9.61 -0.84 8.98
C TRP A 8 -9.40 -2.34 9.03
N GLY A 9 -8.54 -2.82 8.15
CA GLY A 9 -8.20 -4.23 8.07
C GLY A 9 -7.03 -4.49 7.17
N LYS A 10 -6.39 -5.63 7.38
CA LYS A 10 -5.29 -6.10 6.54
C LYS A 10 -5.43 -7.57 6.20
N CYS A 11 -4.76 -7.97 5.13
CA CYS A 11 -4.53 -9.36 4.79
C CYS A 11 -3.10 -9.51 4.28
N THR A 12 -2.33 -10.30 5.00
CA THR A 12 -0.97 -10.68 4.62
C THR A 12 -0.93 -12.20 4.40
N PRO A 13 -0.40 -12.67 3.27
CA PRO A 13 -0.32 -14.11 2.96
C PRO A 13 0.45 -14.89 4.03
N SER A 14 0.11 -16.18 4.22
CA SER A 14 0.75 -17.05 5.22
C SER A 14 2.14 -17.54 4.79
N ALA A 15 2.44 -17.63 3.49
CA ALA A 15 3.73 -18.07 3.01
C ALA A 15 4.80 -16.97 3.20
N VAL A 16 5.73 -17.24 4.11
CA VAL A 16 6.83 -16.33 4.48
C VAL A 16 8.07 -16.67 3.67
N LEU A 17 8.67 -15.64 3.04
CA LEU A 17 9.96 -15.71 2.38
C LEU A 17 10.98 -14.96 3.22
N THR A 18 11.89 -15.68 3.84
CA THR A 18 12.97 -15.11 4.66
C THR A 18 14.17 -14.67 3.80
N ASN A 19 15.07 -13.86 4.39
CA ASN A 19 16.32 -13.55 3.73
C ASN A 19 17.19 -14.81 3.51
N HIS A 20 17.13 -15.79 4.42
CA HIS A 20 17.84 -17.06 4.27
C HIS A 20 17.31 -17.93 3.10
N ASP A 21 16.00 -17.86 2.83
CA ASP A 21 15.43 -18.54 1.65
C ASP A 21 16.01 -17.94 0.36
N LEU A 22 16.15 -16.61 0.31
CA LEU A 22 16.72 -15.90 -0.84
C LEU A 22 18.21 -16.22 -1.07
N GLU A 23 18.99 -16.53 -0.04
CA GLU A 23 20.38 -16.96 -0.18
C GLU A 23 20.51 -18.23 -1.05
N SER A 24 19.44 -19.02 -1.16
CA SER A 24 19.42 -20.25 -1.98
C SER A 24 19.25 -19.99 -3.49
N ILE A 25 18.82 -18.79 -3.87
CA ILE A 25 18.50 -18.43 -5.27
C ILE A 25 19.24 -17.19 -5.76
N LEU A 26 19.82 -16.38 -4.87
CA LEU A 26 20.51 -15.12 -5.17
C LEU A 26 21.88 -15.09 -4.51
N ASP A 27 22.82 -14.38 -5.11
CA ASP A 27 24.11 -14.05 -4.48
C ASP A 27 23.92 -12.90 -3.45
N THR A 28 23.43 -13.26 -2.26
CA THR A 28 23.11 -12.35 -1.16
C THR A 28 23.20 -13.06 0.20
N ASN A 29 22.99 -12.31 1.30
CA ASN A 29 22.82 -12.85 2.64
C ASN A 29 21.95 -11.94 3.50
N ASP A 30 21.48 -12.44 4.65
CA ASP A 30 20.62 -11.72 5.58
C ASP A 30 21.24 -10.39 6.05
N GLU A 31 22.52 -10.36 6.40
CA GLU A 31 23.20 -9.14 6.85
C GLU A 31 23.20 -8.05 5.76
N TRP A 32 23.47 -8.43 4.51
CA TRP A 32 23.45 -7.51 3.37
C TRP A 32 22.05 -6.93 3.13
N ILE A 33 21.03 -7.78 3.11
CA ILE A 33 19.64 -7.35 2.88
C ILE A 33 19.18 -6.44 4.01
N THR A 34 19.28 -6.89 5.24
CA THR A 34 18.80 -6.17 6.42
C THR A 34 19.50 -4.81 6.60
N SER A 35 20.83 -4.76 6.42
CA SER A 35 21.57 -3.49 6.57
C SER A 35 21.24 -2.46 5.49
N ARG A 36 20.82 -2.89 4.31
CA ARG A 36 20.51 -2.00 3.17
C ARG A 36 19.05 -1.62 3.06
N THR A 37 18.16 -2.49 3.51
CA THR A 37 16.72 -2.34 3.29
C THR A 37 15.91 -2.26 4.57
N GLY A 38 16.37 -2.90 5.65
CA GLY A 38 15.62 -3.15 6.87
C GLY A 38 14.70 -4.37 6.79
N VAL A 39 14.54 -4.99 5.61
CA VAL A 39 13.65 -6.14 5.39
C VAL A 39 14.30 -7.42 5.92
N LYS A 40 13.55 -8.22 6.70
CA LYS A 40 13.95 -9.54 7.20
C LYS A 40 13.17 -10.65 6.52
N GLU A 41 11.90 -10.40 6.28
CA GLU A 41 10.99 -11.33 5.60
C GLU A 41 9.94 -10.59 4.77
N ARG A 42 9.31 -11.29 3.86
CA ARG A 42 8.17 -10.80 3.06
C ARG A 42 7.17 -11.93 2.86
N ARG A 43 5.99 -11.59 2.40
CA ARG A 43 4.91 -12.53 2.17
C ARG A 43 4.73 -12.75 0.67
N ILE A 44 4.50 -14.00 0.29
CA ILE A 44 4.24 -14.38 -1.10
C ILE A 44 2.85 -15.00 -1.17
N ALA A 45 2.02 -14.48 -2.07
CA ALA A 45 0.64 -14.90 -2.20
C ALA A 45 0.47 -16.04 -3.21
N GLU A 46 -0.17 -17.14 -2.78
CA GLU A 46 -0.76 -18.11 -3.71
C GLU A 46 -2.09 -17.58 -4.26
N ALA A 47 -2.90 -17.00 -3.39
CA ALA A 47 -4.22 -16.45 -3.72
C ALA A 47 -4.15 -15.25 -4.69
N PRO A 48 -5.18 -15.02 -5.50
CA PRO A 48 -5.30 -13.83 -6.34
C PRO A 48 -5.50 -12.56 -5.51
N LEU A 49 -5.16 -11.40 -6.09
CA LEU A 49 -5.21 -10.12 -5.40
C LEU A 49 -6.60 -9.76 -4.87
N SER A 50 -7.67 -10.11 -5.62
CA SER A 50 -9.03 -9.84 -5.17
C SER A 50 -9.40 -10.59 -3.90
N GLU A 51 -8.87 -11.81 -3.69
CA GLU A 51 -9.10 -12.55 -2.44
C GLU A 51 -8.35 -11.92 -1.28
N ILE A 52 -7.10 -11.51 -1.48
CA ILE A 52 -6.30 -10.79 -0.48
C ILE A 52 -7.01 -9.49 -0.08
N GLY A 53 -7.44 -8.69 -1.08
CA GLY A 53 -8.19 -7.45 -0.88
C GLY A 53 -9.54 -7.68 -0.20
N THR A 54 -10.23 -8.80 -0.51
CA THR A 54 -11.51 -9.16 0.11
C THR A 54 -11.37 -9.42 1.61
N ILE A 55 -10.34 -10.15 2.03
CA ILE A 55 -10.11 -10.40 3.47
C ILE A 55 -9.83 -9.08 4.19
N ALA A 56 -8.95 -8.22 3.64
CA ALA A 56 -8.70 -6.90 4.21
C ALA A 56 -9.99 -6.06 4.31
N ALA A 57 -10.82 -6.07 3.25
CA ALA A 57 -12.10 -5.39 3.20
C ALA A 57 -13.09 -5.91 4.27
N LYS A 58 -13.22 -7.22 4.43
CA LYS A 58 -14.09 -7.83 5.46
C LYS A 58 -13.65 -7.46 6.88
N HIS A 59 -12.34 -7.39 7.14
CA HIS A 59 -11.83 -6.90 8.42
C HIS A 59 -12.18 -5.43 8.63
N ALA A 60 -12.04 -4.58 7.59
CA ALA A 60 -12.40 -3.16 7.69
C ALA A 60 -13.91 -2.97 7.96
N LEU A 61 -14.76 -3.73 7.29
CA LEU A 61 -16.21 -3.71 7.51
C LEU A 61 -16.59 -4.19 8.93
N ALA A 62 -15.95 -5.25 9.41
CA ALA A 62 -16.15 -5.74 10.78
C ALA A 62 -15.70 -4.68 11.82
N ALA A 63 -14.54 -4.05 11.63
CA ALA A 63 -14.05 -3.01 12.52
C ALA A 63 -15.01 -1.81 12.63
N ALA A 64 -15.77 -1.52 11.57
CA ALA A 64 -16.81 -0.49 11.55
C ALA A 64 -18.21 -0.99 11.95
N ASP A 65 -18.40 -2.31 12.14
CA ASP A 65 -19.72 -2.94 12.27
C ASP A 65 -20.66 -2.56 11.11
N LYS A 66 -20.13 -2.58 9.87
CA LYS A 66 -20.83 -2.10 8.67
C LYS A 66 -21.33 -3.24 7.82
N ASP A 67 -22.61 -3.18 7.41
CA ASP A 67 -23.16 -4.11 6.40
C ASP A 67 -22.53 -3.81 5.03
N PRO A 68 -21.97 -4.81 4.33
CA PRO A 68 -21.47 -4.64 2.97
C PRO A 68 -22.48 -4.01 2.00
N GLN A 69 -23.78 -4.25 2.17
CA GLN A 69 -24.83 -3.67 1.32
C GLN A 69 -24.98 -2.15 1.44
N GLU A 70 -24.45 -1.56 2.51
CA GLU A 70 -24.50 -0.11 2.74
C GLU A 70 -23.33 0.64 2.10
N ILE A 71 -22.41 -0.05 1.43
CA ILE A 71 -21.22 0.57 0.81
C ILE A 71 -21.62 1.18 -0.53
N ASP A 72 -21.31 2.49 -0.69
CA ASP A 72 -21.61 3.26 -1.91
C ASP A 72 -20.55 3.04 -3.00
N ALA A 73 -19.27 2.87 -2.61
CA ALA A 73 -18.18 2.64 -3.55
C ALA A 73 -17.09 1.73 -2.99
N VAL A 74 -16.53 0.87 -3.84
CA VAL A 74 -15.32 0.08 -3.61
C VAL A 74 -14.23 0.59 -4.55
N MET A 75 -13.14 1.10 -4.00
CA MET A 75 -11.99 1.60 -4.74
C MET A 75 -10.77 0.71 -4.46
N MET A 76 -10.04 0.34 -5.50
CA MET A 76 -8.80 -0.44 -5.37
C MET A 76 -7.61 0.31 -5.93
N ALA A 77 -6.65 0.62 -5.07
CA ALA A 77 -5.34 1.13 -5.45
C ALA A 77 -4.42 -0.06 -5.74
N THR A 78 -4.05 -0.26 -7.00
CA THR A 78 -3.15 -1.34 -7.40
C THR A 78 -2.44 -1.06 -8.73
N CYS A 79 -1.21 -1.53 -8.87
CA CYS A 79 -0.48 -1.63 -10.13
C CYS A 79 -0.36 -3.08 -10.63
N THR A 80 -0.91 -4.04 -9.89
CA THR A 80 -0.91 -5.48 -10.22
C THR A 80 -2.34 -6.05 -10.28
N PRO A 81 -3.26 -5.47 -11.09
CA PRO A 81 -4.62 -5.95 -11.17
C PRO A 81 -4.67 -7.38 -11.74
N GLU A 82 -5.66 -8.17 -11.33
CA GLU A 82 -5.83 -9.53 -11.87
C GLU A 82 -6.14 -9.52 -13.38
N PHE A 83 -6.92 -8.55 -13.82
CA PHE A 83 -7.33 -8.36 -15.22
C PHE A 83 -7.34 -6.87 -15.55
N LEU A 84 -7.19 -6.55 -16.82
CA LEU A 84 -7.47 -5.19 -17.30
C LEU A 84 -8.97 -4.86 -17.17
N ILE A 85 -9.84 -5.82 -17.39
CA ILE A 85 -11.31 -5.82 -17.19
C ILE A 85 -11.78 -7.25 -16.90
N PRO A 86 -12.67 -7.46 -15.90
CA PRO A 86 -13.20 -6.47 -14.96
C PRO A 86 -12.15 -5.95 -13.97
N SER A 87 -12.43 -4.84 -13.27
CA SER A 87 -11.55 -4.30 -12.22
C SER A 87 -11.43 -5.27 -11.03
N THR A 88 -10.29 -5.22 -10.34
CA THR A 88 -10.09 -5.96 -9.09
C THR A 88 -11.07 -5.51 -8.01
N ALA A 89 -11.37 -4.20 -7.94
CA ALA A 89 -12.39 -3.64 -7.06
C ALA A 89 -13.77 -4.29 -7.24
N SER A 90 -14.19 -4.56 -8.49
CA SER A 90 -15.49 -5.21 -8.75
C SER A 90 -15.52 -6.66 -8.27
N ARG A 91 -14.37 -7.35 -8.27
CA ARG A 91 -14.26 -8.70 -7.69
C ARG A 91 -14.29 -8.66 -6.16
N VAL A 92 -13.62 -7.70 -5.56
CA VAL A 92 -13.72 -7.46 -4.10
C VAL A 92 -15.16 -7.15 -3.72
N GLN A 93 -15.84 -6.25 -4.47
CA GLN A 93 -17.26 -5.93 -4.28
C GLN A 93 -18.14 -7.17 -4.30
N MET A 94 -17.98 -8.01 -5.32
CA MET A 94 -18.71 -9.28 -5.45
C MET A 94 -18.44 -10.20 -4.24
N ASN A 95 -17.19 -10.34 -3.84
CA ASN A 95 -16.77 -11.26 -2.80
C ASN A 95 -17.20 -10.83 -1.38
N ILE A 96 -17.35 -9.51 -1.12
CA ILE A 96 -17.96 -9.02 0.13
C ILE A 96 -19.48 -9.10 0.11
N GLY A 97 -20.09 -9.47 -1.02
CA GLY A 97 -21.54 -9.63 -1.20
C GLY A 97 -22.27 -8.34 -1.55
N ASN A 98 -21.60 -7.22 -1.84
CA ASN A 98 -22.25 -5.99 -2.32
C ASN A 98 -22.56 -6.09 -3.82
N ASN A 99 -23.74 -5.64 -4.24
CA ASN A 99 -24.19 -5.71 -5.64
C ASN A 99 -24.63 -4.36 -6.23
N THR A 100 -24.47 -3.28 -5.51
CA THR A 100 -24.96 -1.94 -5.87
C THR A 100 -23.90 -0.85 -5.89
N ALA A 101 -22.79 -1.03 -5.17
CA ALA A 101 -21.72 -0.05 -5.10
C ALA A 101 -21.09 0.24 -6.47
N ALA A 102 -20.58 1.45 -6.66
CA ALA A 102 -19.62 1.69 -7.73
C ALA A 102 -18.30 0.95 -7.42
N ALA A 103 -17.62 0.42 -8.45
CA ALA A 103 -16.34 -0.27 -8.23
C ALA A 103 -15.35 0.03 -9.36
N PHE A 104 -14.14 0.45 -9.00
CA PHE A 104 -13.07 0.75 -9.96
C PHE A 104 -11.68 0.65 -9.35
N ASP A 105 -10.72 0.27 -10.19
CA ASP A 105 -9.30 0.32 -9.87
C ASP A 105 -8.70 1.66 -10.33
N PHE A 106 -7.63 2.08 -9.65
CA PHE A 106 -6.78 3.17 -10.10
C PHE A 106 -5.32 2.86 -9.78
N ASN A 107 -4.41 3.44 -10.55
CA ASN A 107 -3.00 3.16 -10.48
C ASN A 107 -2.18 4.45 -10.32
N SER A 108 -1.48 4.58 -9.22
CA SER A 108 -0.39 5.53 -8.99
C SER A 108 0.75 4.85 -8.22
N ALA A 109 0.95 3.56 -8.51
CA ALA A 109 1.96 2.71 -7.88
C ALA A 109 1.91 2.79 -6.33
N CYS A 110 3.06 2.92 -5.68
CA CYS A 110 3.16 2.92 -4.21
C CYS A 110 2.45 4.10 -3.53
N THR A 111 2.12 5.19 -4.26
CA THR A 111 1.34 6.30 -3.72
C THR A 111 -0.16 6.05 -3.76
N GLY A 112 -0.59 4.93 -4.35
CA GLY A 112 -1.99 4.60 -4.63
C GLY A 112 -2.91 4.80 -3.44
N PHE A 113 -2.53 4.30 -2.26
CA PHE A 113 -3.40 4.44 -1.09
C PHE A 113 -3.65 5.91 -0.72
N VAL A 114 -2.64 6.78 -0.71
CA VAL A 114 -2.82 8.21 -0.35
C VAL A 114 -3.59 8.97 -1.43
N TYR A 115 -3.38 8.66 -2.72
CA TYR A 115 -4.20 9.17 -3.82
C TYR A 115 -5.66 8.74 -3.67
N GLY A 116 -5.89 7.45 -3.33
CA GLY A 116 -7.23 6.91 -3.09
C GLY A 116 -7.90 7.54 -1.88
N LEU A 117 -7.18 7.72 -0.78
CA LEU A 117 -7.66 8.39 0.42
C LEU A 117 -8.15 9.81 0.09
N THR A 118 -7.32 10.59 -0.59
CA THR A 118 -7.67 11.96 -1.03
C THR A 118 -8.88 11.98 -1.94
N THR A 119 -8.96 11.03 -2.88
CA THR A 119 -10.08 10.91 -3.81
C THR A 119 -11.36 10.55 -3.08
N ALA A 120 -11.31 9.57 -2.16
CA ALA A 120 -12.47 9.16 -1.37
C ALA A 120 -13.02 10.29 -0.49
N TYR A 121 -12.13 11.01 0.22
CA TYR A 121 -12.54 12.22 0.97
C TYR A 121 -13.20 13.26 0.08
N SER A 122 -12.66 13.50 -1.12
CA SER A 122 -13.22 14.46 -2.08
C SER A 122 -14.60 14.04 -2.60
N MET A 123 -14.78 12.75 -2.90
CA MET A 123 -16.07 12.20 -3.36
C MET A 123 -17.14 12.27 -2.26
N ILE A 124 -16.78 11.98 -1.02
CA ILE A 124 -17.69 12.09 0.13
C ILE A 124 -18.01 13.55 0.42
N TYR A 125 -17.00 14.42 0.40
CA TYR A 125 -17.18 15.87 0.63
C TYR A 125 -18.09 16.51 -0.41
N SER A 126 -17.98 16.11 -1.69
CA SER A 126 -18.83 16.59 -2.78
C SER A 126 -20.24 15.99 -2.77
N GLY A 127 -20.53 15.03 -1.90
CA GLY A 127 -21.84 14.36 -1.77
C GLY A 127 -22.13 13.33 -2.85
N ILE A 128 -21.13 12.87 -3.61
CA ILE A 128 -21.28 11.78 -4.59
C ILE A 128 -21.54 10.47 -3.85
N PHE A 129 -20.79 10.21 -2.77
CA PHE A 129 -20.93 9.05 -1.89
C PHE A 129 -21.03 9.50 -0.44
N ASN A 130 -21.62 8.66 0.43
CA ASN A 130 -21.58 8.84 1.88
C ASN A 130 -20.47 8.02 2.53
N ASN A 131 -20.05 6.95 1.87
CA ASN A 131 -18.97 6.11 2.32
C ASN A 131 -18.22 5.47 1.14
N VAL A 132 -16.96 5.14 1.38
CA VAL A 132 -16.06 4.49 0.41
C VAL A 132 -15.23 3.44 1.12
N LEU A 133 -15.26 2.22 0.63
CA LEU A 133 -14.32 1.16 1.01
C LEU A 133 -13.09 1.25 0.09
N LEU A 134 -11.98 1.76 0.63
CA LEU A 134 -10.72 1.90 -0.08
C LEU A 134 -9.79 0.73 0.27
N VAL A 135 -9.38 -0.02 -0.72
CA VAL A 135 -8.41 -1.11 -0.62
C VAL A 135 -7.12 -0.69 -1.32
N GLY A 136 -5.99 -0.86 -0.66
CA GLY A 136 -4.67 -0.78 -1.27
C GLY A 136 -4.02 -2.16 -1.21
N GLY A 137 -3.53 -2.68 -2.32
CA GLY A 137 -2.95 -4.01 -2.30
C GLY A 137 -2.26 -4.41 -3.59
N GLU A 138 -1.33 -5.35 -3.46
CA GLU A 138 -0.53 -5.83 -4.58
C GLU A 138 -0.19 -7.32 -4.46
N LYS A 139 0.02 -7.93 -5.62
CA LYS A 139 0.70 -9.20 -5.81
C LYS A 139 1.94 -8.97 -6.68
N VAL A 140 2.91 -8.23 -6.12
CA VAL A 140 4.13 -7.81 -6.84
C VAL A 140 5.01 -9.00 -7.16
N SER A 141 4.99 -10.06 -6.33
CA SER A 141 5.81 -11.26 -6.50
C SER A 141 5.71 -11.88 -7.90
N TYR A 142 4.57 -11.73 -8.55
CA TYR A 142 4.29 -12.24 -9.90
C TYR A 142 4.99 -11.45 -11.01
N PHE A 143 5.43 -10.23 -10.72
CA PHE A 143 6.01 -9.29 -11.69
C PHE A 143 7.49 -9.00 -11.42
N LEU A 144 8.10 -9.72 -10.46
CA LEU A 144 9.51 -9.57 -10.14
C LEU A 144 10.38 -10.48 -11.00
N ASP A 145 11.49 -9.94 -11.46
CA ASP A 145 12.62 -10.76 -11.85
C ASP A 145 13.31 -11.29 -10.57
N TRP A 146 13.06 -12.55 -10.26
CA TRP A 146 13.62 -13.19 -9.07
C TRP A 146 15.11 -13.52 -9.19
N GLU A 147 15.73 -13.30 -10.36
CA GLU A 147 17.19 -13.35 -10.56
C GLU A 147 17.84 -11.98 -10.33
N ALA A 148 17.06 -10.89 -10.32
CA ALA A 148 17.53 -9.53 -10.07
C ALA A 148 17.57 -9.21 -8.57
N ARG A 149 18.75 -9.33 -7.95
CA ARG A 149 18.93 -9.10 -6.51
C ARG A 149 18.39 -7.76 -6.02
N ASP A 150 18.51 -6.70 -6.83
CA ASP A 150 18.17 -5.33 -6.41
C ASP A 150 16.66 -5.13 -6.16
N THR A 151 15.81 -5.93 -6.78
CA THR A 151 14.35 -5.88 -6.65
C THR A 151 13.79 -7.07 -5.89
N ALA A 152 14.29 -8.28 -6.12
CA ALA A 152 13.79 -9.51 -5.49
C ALA A 152 13.84 -9.48 -3.95
N VAL A 153 14.82 -8.74 -3.37
CA VAL A 153 14.97 -8.64 -1.91
C VAL A 153 14.01 -7.62 -1.26
N LEU A 154 13.29 -6.81 -2.05
CA LEU A 154 12.54 -5.66 -1.52
C LEU A 154 11.05 -5.96 -1.31
N PHE A 155 10.40 -6.55 -2.33
CA PHE A 155 8.95 -6.55 -2.45
C PHE A 155 8.29 -7.77 -1.82
N GLY A 156 7.06 -7.57 -1.36
CA GLY A 156 6.16 -8.62 -0.88
C GLY A 156 4.72 -8.34 -1.29
N ASP A 157 3.85 -9.33 -1.05
CA ASP A 157 2.43 -9.28 -1.38
C ASP A 157 1.59 -8.99 -0.13
N GLY A 158 0.47 -8.30 -0.32
CA GLY A 158 -0.48 -8.02 0.73
C GLY A 158 -1.46 -6.93 0.37
N ALA A 159 -2.50 -6.79 1.16
CA ALA A 159 -3.49 -5.73 1.05
C ALA A 159 -3.90 -5.21 2.43
N GLY A 160 -4.26 -3.93 2.47
CA GLY A 160 -4.99 -3.35 3.57
C GLY A 160 -6.18 -2.56 3.05
N ALA A 161 -7.18 -2.36 3.90
CA ALA A 161 -8.40 -1.66 3.55
C ALA A 161 -8.82 -0.70 4.67
N VAL A 162 -9.47 0.39 4.26
CA VAL A 162 -10.15 1.31 5.18
C VAL A 162 -11.56 1.61 4.70
N LEU A 163 -12.48 1.74 5.62
CA LEU A 163 -13.78 2.32 5.38
C LEU A 163 -13.75 3.80 5.76
N ILE A 164 -14.07 4.66 4.81
CA ILE A 164 -14.12 6.11 4.99
C ILE A 164 -15.57 6.53 4.92
N GLU A 165 -16.06 7.23 5.94
CA GLU A 165 -17.48 7.58 6.05
C GLU A 165 -17.69 9.04 6.42
N LYS A 166 -18.79 9.58 5.94
CA LYS A 166 -19.36 10.83 6.43
C LYS A 166 -19.90 10.61 7.84
N THR A 167 -19.53 11.50 8.78
CA THR A 167 -19.95 11.44 10.18
C THR A 167 -20.46 12.78 10.69
N ASP A 168 -21.01 12.79 11.89
CA ASP A 168 -21.42 14.05 12.56
C ASP A 168 -20.27 14.71 13.34
N SER A 169 -19.05 14.16 13.26
CA SER A 169 -17.85 14.72 13.88
C SER A 169 -17.35 16.00 13.18
N GLU A 170 -16.24 16.53 13.69
CA GLU A 170 -15.50 17.63 13.08
C GLU A 170 -14.20 17.14 12.39
N SER A 171 -13.95 15.83 12.41
CA SER A 171 -12.75 15.23 11.80
C SER A 171 -12.69 15.49 10.30
N LYS A 172 -11.49 15.75 9.80
CA LYS A 172 -11.30 16.15 8.40
C LYS A 172 -9.95 15.72 7.82
N LEU A 173 -9.86 15.77 6.53
CA LEU A 173 -8.61 15.87 5.79
C LEU A 173 -8.18 17.35 5.83
N HIS A 174 -7.11 17.67 6.56
CA HIS A 174 -6.59 19.03 6.69
C HIS A 174 -5.95 19.53 5.41
N ALA A 175 -5.12 18.68 4.81
CA ALA A 175 -4.43 18.96 3.55
C ALA A 175 -4.06 17.68 2.85
N SER A 176 -3.92 17.75 1.53
CA SER A 176 -3.37 16.69 0.71
C SER A 176 -2.55 17.26 -0.43
N LYS A 177 -1.39 16.66 -0.66
CA LYS A 177 -0.48 16.98 -1.76
C LYS A 177 -0.24 15.75 -2.60
N MET A 178 -0.39 15.91 -3.91
CA MET A 178 -0.12 14.86 -4.89
C MET A 178 0.75 15.44 -6.01
N THR A 179 1.75 14.68 -6.48
CA THR A 179 2.66 15.12 -7.54
C THR A 179 3.12 13.94 -8.37
N CYS A 180 3.49 14.22 -9.62
CA CYS A 180 4.14 13.28 -10.52
C CYS A 180 5.27 14.00 -11.26
N ASP A 181 6.46 13.38 -11.31
CA ASP A 181 7.56 13.76 -12.17
C ASP A 181 7.69 12.75 -13.32
N PRO A 182 7.10 13.03 -14.51
CA PRO A 182 7.07 12.07 -15.60
C PRO A 182 8.43 11.91 -16.28
N PHE A 183 9.39 12.80 -16.06
CA PHE A 183 10.72 12.74 -16.66
C PHE A 183 11.63 11.71 -15.98
N LEU A 184 11.25 11.25 -14.80
CA LEU A 184 11.96 10.22 -14.04
C LEU A 184 11.20 8.88 -14.01
N GLY A 185 10.17 8.71 -14.84
CA GLY A 185 9.31 7.53 -14.83
C GLY A 185 10.07 6.22 -15.06
N GLU A 186 11.09 6.25 -15.93
CA GLU A 186 11.88 5.06 -16.25
C GLU A 186 12.77 4.56 -15.11
N ALA A 187 13.04 5.41 -14.10
CA ALA A 187 13.84 5.02 -12.94
C ALA A 187 13.14 3.97 -12.06
N LEU A 188 11.81 3.92 -12.10
CA LEU A 188 10.99 2.92 -11.41
C LEU A 188 9.79 2.55 -12.28
N MET A 189 9.93 1.52 -13.07
CA MET A 189 8.94 1.12 -14.07
C MET A 189 8.72 -0.39 -14.05
N LEU A 190 7.46 -0.78 -14.09
CA LEU A 190 7.04 -2.15 -14.42
C LEU A 190 6.82 -2.19 -15.95
N GLY A 191 7.81 -2.70 -16.67
CA GLY A 191 7.83 -2.69 -18.15
C GLY A 191 7.05 -3.84 -18.77
N ASN A 192 6.91 -3.77 -20.11
CA ASN A 192 6.36 -4.82 -20.98
C ASN A 192 4.97 -5.34 -20.61
N PHE A 193 4.14 -4.47 -20.03
CA PHE A 193 2.75 -4.75 -19.71
C PHE A 193 1.82 -3.69 -20.33
N GLY A 194 0.68 -4.13 -20.85
CA GLY A 194 -0.29 -3.23 -21.46
C GLY A 194 -0.03 -2.94 -22.94
N SER A 195 -0.44 -1.76 -23.42
CA SER A 195 -0.47 -1.41 -24.85
C SER A 195 0.91 -1.10 -25.46
N SER A 196 1.94 -0.98 -24.64
CA SER A 196 3.33 -0.78 -25.09
C SER A 196 4.08 -2.08 -25.37
N MET A 197 3.48 -3.24 -25.09
CA MET A 197 4.09 -4.54 -25.32
C MET A 197 4.44 -4.74 -26.80
N ASP A 198 5.70 -5.03 -27.11
CA ASP A 198 6.12 -5.34 -28.49
C ASP A 198 5.74 -6.78 -28.85
N LEU A 199 4.71 -6.91 -29.70
CA LEU A 199 4.25 -8.21 -30.20
C LEU A 199 5.15 -8.80 -31.30
N LYS A 200 6.17 -8.05 -31.78
CA LYS A 200 7.06 -8.51 -32.85
C LYS A 200 8.19 -9.38 -32.33
N ASP A 201 8.56 -9.24 -31.09
CA ASP A 201 9.48 -10.14 -30.39
C ASP A 201 8.86 -10.74 -29.14
N PRO A 202 8.19 -11.91 -29.27
CA PRO A 202 7.60 -12.58 -28.13
C PRO A 202 8.61 -12.98 -27.04
N LYS A 203 9.91 -13.09 -27.37
CA LYS A 203 10.95 -13.41 -26.38
C LYS A 203 11.37 -12.17 -25.58
N GLU A 204 11.32 -10.97 -26.17
CA GLU A 204 11.50 -9.70 -25.45
C GLU A 204 10.20 -9.23 -24.80
N GLY A 205 9.03 -9.64 -25.31
CA GLY A 205 7.70 -9.18 -24.84
C GLY A 205 7.22 -9.76 -23.51
N TYR A 206 7.88 -10.77 -22.99
CA TYR A 206 7.52 -11.40 -21.70
C TYR A 206 8.52 -11.11 -20.58
N PHE A 207 9.27 -10.02 -20.70
CA PHE A 207 10.12 -9.60 -19.59
C PHE A 207 9.27 -8.97 -18.49
N PHE A 208 8.95 -9.76 -17.48
CA PHE A 208 8.48 -9.27 -16.20
C PHE A 208 9.71 -8.83 -15.42
N GLY A 209 9.70 -7.61 -14.95
CA GLY A 209 10.77 -7.06 -14.16
C GLY A 209 10.50 -5.62 -13.84
N ILE A 210 10.95 -5.21 -12.68
CA ILE A 210 10.90 -3.81 -12.26
C ILE A 210 12.23 -3.17 -12.64
N SER A 211 12.21 -2.18 -13.55
CA SER A 211 13.34 -1.28 -13.73
C SER A 211 13.53 -0.46 -12.45
N PHE A 212 14.73 -0.48 -11.88
CA PHE A 212 14.99 0.06 -10.56
C PHE A 212 16.35 0.77 -10.47
N GLU A 213 16.33 2.09 -10.63
CA GLU A 213 17.52 2.92 -10.46
C GLU A 213 17.64 3.38 -8.99
N GLY A 214 18.13 2.51 -8.10
CA GLY A 214 18.07 2.67 -6.66
C GLY A 214 18.63 3.99 -6.11
N GLN A 215 19.68 4.57 -6.72
CA GLN A 215 20.25 5.86 -6.29
C GLN A 215 19.33 7.05 -6.61
N GLU A 216 18.77 7.07 -7.84
CA GLU A 216 17.83 8.13 -8.24
C GLU A 216 16.53 8.02 -7.44
N ILE A 217 16.02 6.80 -7.23
CA ILE A 217 14.84 6.55 -6.41
C ILE A 217 15.07 7.04 -4.98
N PHE A 218 16.18 6.66 -4.33
CA PHE A 218 16.50 7.09 -2.97
C PHE A 218 16.52 8.62 -2.83
N LYS A 219 17.27 9.28 -3.69
CA LYS A 219 17.43 10.75 -3.67
C LYS A 219 16.09 11.48 -3.86
N ASN A 220 15.31 11.03 -4.85
CA ASN A 220 14.04 11.66 -5.18
C ASN A 220 12.96 11.33 -4.15
N ALA A 221 12.93 10.11 -3.59
CA ALA A 221 12.01 9.74 -2.52
C ALA A 221 12.18 10.63 -1.30
N VAL A 222 13.39 10.73 -0.75
CA VAL A 222 13.69 11.56 0.43
C VAL A 222 13.34 13.04 0.19
N LYS A 223 13.74 13.56 -0.99
CA LYS A 223 13.45 14.97 -1.34
C LYS A 223 11.95 15.24 -1.48
N THR A 224 11.25 14.36 -2.20
CA THR A 224 9.82 14.55 -2.51
C THR A 224 8.95 14.35 -1.29
N MET A 225 9.17 13.29 -0.51
CA MET A 225 8.40 13.04 0.71
C MET A 225 8.56 14.18 1.72
N ALA A 226 9.79 14.65 1.94
CA ALA A 226 10.02 15.76 2.88
C ALA A 226 9.37 17.06 2.40
N ARG A 227 9.49 17.41 1.11
CA ARG A 227 8.85 18.59 0.53
C ARG A 227 7.33 18.52 0.65
N LEU A 228 6.73 17.38 0.32
CA LEU A 228 5.27 17.22 0.37
C LEU A 228 4.74 17.21 1.81
N ALA A 229 5.52 16.70 2.77
CA ALA A 229 5.18 16.82 4.20
C ALA A 229 5.14 18.28 4.63
N GLU A 230 6.17 19.05 4.30
CA GLU A 230 6.25 20.49 4.59
C GLU A 230 5.08 21.27 3.95
N GLU A 231 4.84 21.07 2.65
CA GLU A 231 3.75 21.73 1.92
C GLU A 231 2.36 21.35 2.48
N ALA A 232 2.16 20.10 2.91
CA ALA A 232 0.89 19.66 3.49
C ALA A 232 0.67 20.25 4.89
N LEU A 233 1.71 20.31 5.71
CA LEU A 233 1.65 20.92 7.03
C LEU A 233 1.41 22.43 6.95
N GLU A 234 2.09 23.13 6.04
CA GLU A 234 1.88 24.56 5.80
C GLU A 234 0.42 24.84 5.38
N GLU A 235 -0.14 24.08 4.43
CA GLU A 235 -1.53 24.23 4.01
C GLU A 235 -2.52 23.93 5.14
N ALA A 236 -2.19 22.94 5.99
CA ALA A 236 -2.99 22.59 7.16
C ALA A 236 -2.90 23.64 8.29
N GLY A 237 -1.94 24.56 8.25
CA GLY A 237 -1.64 25.49 9.34
C GLY A 237 -1.07 24.79 10.57
N LEU A 238 -0.35 23.67 10.38
CA LEU A 238 0.23 22.82 11.40
C LEU A 238 1.75 22.81 11.33
N ASN A 239 2.38 22.48 12.44
CA ASN A 239 3.81 22.20 12.53
C ASN A 239 4.05 20.68 12.63
N ILE A 240 5.27 20.25 12.40
CA ILE A 240 5.64 18.82 12.49
C ILE A 240 5.41 18.26 13.91
N ASP A 241 5.55 19.09 14.93
CA ASP A 241 5.33 18.70 16.34
C ASP A 241 3.85 18.43 16.67
N ASP A 242 2.92 19.00 15.88
CA ASP A 242 1.47 18.78 16.00
C ASP A 242 1.05 17.40 15.49
N ILE A 243 1.94 16.68 14.79
CA ILE A 243 1.66 15.36 14.26
C ILE A 243 1.95 14.31 15.34
N ASP A 244 0.94 13.51 15.64
CA ASP A 244 1.05 12.42 16.62
C ASP A 244 1.72 11.19 16.04
N LEU A 245 1.41 10.85 14.77
CA LEU A 245 1.91 9.66 14.11
C LEU A 245 2.12 9.91 12.61
N CYS A 246 3.23 9.40 12.08
CA CYS A 246 3.48 9.34 10.64
C CYS A 246 3.39 7.89 10.17
N ILE A 247 2.58 7.63 9.15
CA ILE A 247 2.44 6.32 8.52
C ILE A 247 2.93 6.42 7.06
N PRO A 248 4.23 6.17 6.83
CA PRO A 248 4.80 6.28 5.50
C PRO A 248 4.60 4.99 4.68
N HIS A 249 4.72 5.10 3.37
CA HIS A 249 4.96 3.97 2.50
C HIS A 249 6.23 3.21 2.92
N GLN A 250 6.13 1.90 3.08
CA GLN A 250 7.16 1.01 3.60
C GLN A 250 8.14 0.57 2.49
N ALA A 251 8.88 1.52 1.92
CA ALA A 251 9.76 1.26 0.78
C ALA A 251 11.11 0.64 1.19
N ASN A 252 11.77 1.28 2.15
CA ASN A 252 13.12 0.96 2.60
C ASN A 252 13.43 1.75 3.87
N LEU A 253 13.99 1.11 4.89
CA LEU A 253 14.26 1.75 6.19
C LEU A 253 15.16 2.98 6.06
N ARG A 254 16.18 2.92 5.20
CA ARG A 254 17.11 4.05 5.00
C ARG A 254 16.42 5.27 4.37
N ILE A 255 15.43 5.06 3.50
CA ILE A 255 14.59 6.15 2.95
C ILE A 255 13.77 6.78 4.07
N LEU A 256 13.15 5.96 4.93
CA LEU A 256 12.33 6.43 6.04
C LEU A 256 13.16 7.24 7.06
N GLU A 257 14.32 6.72 7.47
CA GLU A 257 15.25 7.41 8.37
C GLU A 257 15.74 8.75 7.78
N ALA A 258 16.12 8.76 6.50
CA ALA A 258 16.57 9.98 5.84
C ALA A 258 15.44 11.01 5.69
N THR A 259 14.22 10.56 5.42
CA THR A 259 13.03 11.42 5.34
C THR A 259 12.69 11.99 6.72
N ALA A 260 12.62 11.17 7.75
CA ALA A 260 12.38 11.59 9.13
C ALA A 260 13.40 12.65 9.58
N LYS A 261 14.69 12.37 9.36
CA LYS A 261 15.78 13.31 9.68
C LYS A 261 15.61 14.65 8.93
N ARG A 262 15.22 14.61 7.65
CA ARG A 262 15.05 15.81 6.84
C ARG A 262 13.84 16.65 7.26
N CYS A 263 12.75 16.01 7.68
CA CYS A 263 11.55 16.65 8.22
C CYS A 263 11.70 17.10 9.69
N GLY A 264 12.74 16.64 10.39
CA GLY A 264 12.84 16.81 11.84
C GLY A 264 11.83 15.98 12.62
N PHE A 265 11.32 14.88 12.04
CA PHE A 265 10.29 14.03 12.64
C PHE A 265 10.93 12.92 13.49
N PRO A 266 10.47 12.71 14.74
CA PRO A 266 11.00 11.66 15.60
C PRO A 266 10.67 10.26 15.06
N MET A 267 11.68 9.38 14.98
CA MET A 267 11.50 8.01 14.47
C MET A 267 10.50 7.18 15.27
N GLU A 268 10.38 7.42 16.57
CA GLU A 268 9.41 6.72 17.44
C GLU A 268 7.95 7.03 17.12
N LYS A 269 7.68 8.18 16.48
CA LYS A 269 6.36 8.53 15.96
C LYS A 269 6.13 8.00 14.54
N MET A 270 7.11 7.39 13.90
CA MET A 270 6.95 6.77 12.59
C MET A 270 6.54 5.30 12.73
N VAL A 271 5.53 4.87 11.96
CA VAL A 271 5.14 3.46 11.89
C VAL A 271 6.05 2.74 10.91
N ILE A 272 6.70 1.68 11.35
CA ILE A 272 7.61 0.87 10.53
C ILE A 272 7.30 -0.59 10.77
N ASN A 273 6.99 -1.32 9.69
CA ASN A 273 6.74 -2.77 9.71
C ASN A 273 7.29 -3.49 8.46
N LEU A 274 8.12 -2.77 7.69
CA LEU A 274 8.72 -3.31 6.46
C LEU A 274 9.65 -4.50 6.71
N ASP A 275 10.14 -4.67 7.94
CA ASP A 275 10.96 -5.81 8.31
C ASP A 275 10.20 -7.14 8.21
N GLN A 276 8.87 -7.13 8.39
CA GLN A 276 7.99 -8.29 8.34
C GLN A 276 7.33 -8.53 6.97
N TYR A 277 7.10 -7.45 6.20
CA TYR A 277 6.28 -7.54 4.97
C TYR A 277 7.02 -7.12 3.71
N GLY A 278 8.21 -6.51 3.85
CA GLY A 278 8.87 -5.85 2.74
C GLY A 278 8.04 -4.67 2.20
N ASN A 279 8.27 -4.36 0.93
CA ASN A 279 7.52 -3.33 0.21
C ASN A 279 6.29 -3.96 -0.46
N THR A 280 5.12 -3.76 0.12
CA THR A 280 3.82 -4.18 -0.45
C THR A 280 3.15 -3.06 -1.28
N SER A 281 3.94 -2.11 -1.80
CA SER A 281 3.48 -1.01 -2.66
C SER A 281 2.26 -0.26 -2.10
N ALA A 282 1.12 -0.21 -2.81
CA ALA A 282 -0.10 0.46 -2.36
C ALA A 282 -0.71 -0.16 -1.09
N GLY A 283 -0.41 -1.41 -0.77
CA GLY A 283 -0.87 -2.10 0.45
C GLY A 283 -0.12 -1.68 1.71
N SER A 284 1.08 -1.09 1.59
CA SER A 284 1.98 -0.89 2.72
C SER A 284 1.44 0.06 3.80
N ILE A 285 0.86 1.18 3.41
CA ILE A 285 0.28 2.16 4.34
C ILE A 285 -0.94 1.59 5.08
N PRO A 286 -1.96 1.02 4.44
CA PRO A 286 -3.13 0.51 5.16
C PRO A 286 -2.81 -0.73 6.00
N ILE A 287 -1.80 -1.55 5.64
CA ILE A 287 -1.30 -2.62 6.50
C ILE A 287 -0.65 -2.03 7.75
N ALA A 288 0.25 -1.03 7.59
CA ALA A 288 0.93 -0.37 8.69
C ALA A 288 -0.05 0.41 9.60
N LEU A 289 -1.08 1.05 9.03
CA LEU A 289 -2.15 1.69 9.79
C LEU A 289 -2.92 0.69 10.65
N THR A 290 -3.29 -0.47 10.09
CA THR A 290 -4.00 -1.52 10.82
C THR A 290 -3.17 -2.01 12.02
N GLU A 291 -1.88 -2.25 11.83
CA GLU A 291 -0.98 -2.65 12.92
C GLU A 291 -0.82 -1.56 13.98
N ALA A 292 -0.66 -0.31 13.56
CA ALA A 292 -0.58 0.81 14.50
C ALA A 292 -1.85 0.96 15.37
N LEU A 293 -3.01 0.55 14.84
CA LEU A 293 -4.28 0.48 15.61
C LEU A 293 -4.28 -0.72 16.54
N ASP A 294 -3.85 -1.90 16.08
CA ASP A 294 -3.75 -3.11 16.89
C ASP A 294 -2.74 -2.94 18.05
N GLU A 295 -1.68 -2.17 17.83
CA GLU A 295 -0.67 -1.77 18.83
C GLU A 295 -1.10 -0.57 19.71
N GLU A 296 -2.31 -0.08 19.53
CA GLU A 296 -2.85 1.10 20.23
C GLU A 296 -1.98 2.36 20.07
N ARG A 297 -1.21 2.49 19.00
CA ARG A 297 -0.40 3.69 18.70
C ARG A 297 -1.26 4.83 18.17
N VAL A 298 -2.31 4.53 17.42
CA VAL A 298 -3.32 5.52 17.00
C VAL A 298 -4.27 5.78 18.16
N LYS A 299 -4.33 7.01 18.63
CA LYS A 299 -5.23 7.43 19.71
C LYS A 299 -6.43 8.19 19.15
N PRO A 300 -7.57 8.23 19.87
CA PRO A 300 -8.67 9.12 19.49
C PRO A 300 -8.21 10.55 19.28
N ASN A 301 -8.64 11.15 18.18
CA ASN A 301 -8.33 12.52 17.75
C ASN A 301 -6.85 12.80 17.42
N SER A 302 -6.04 11.77 17.21
CA SER A 302 -4.66 11.93 16.74
C SER A 302 -4.62 12.61 15.37
N LYS A 303 -3.60 13.43 15.15
CA LYS A 303 -3.25 13.92 13.82
C LYS A 303 -2.27 12.97 13.15
N ILE A 304 -2.67 12.43 12.01
CA ILE A 304 -1.89 11.43 11.27
C ILE A 304 -1.40 12.05 9.96
N LEU A 305 -0.10 11.90 9.71
CA LEU A 305 0.54 12.24 8.46
C LEU A 305 0.79 10.95 7.67
N PHE A 306 0.19 10.82 6.49
CA PHE A 306 0.53 9.81 5.50
C PHE A 306 1.52 10.37 4.50
N LEU A 307 2.59 9.60 4.21
CA LEU A 307 3.61 9.98 3.24
C LEU A 307 3.87 8.82 2.28
N ALA A 308 3.92 9.09 0.99
CA ALA A 308 4.20 8.09 -0.01
C ALA A 308 5.06 8.62 -1.16
N PHE A 309 5.82 7.70 -1.75
CA PHE A 309 6.58 7.89 -2.98
C PHE A 309 6.53 6.59 -3.80
N GLY A 310 6.51 6.69 -5.11
CA GLY A 310 6.37 5.51 -5.98
C GLY A 310 6.73 5.77 -7.43
N GLY A 311 6.52 4.72 -8.23
CA GLY A 311 6.71 4.80 -9.68
C GLY A 311 5.91 5.92 -10.33
N GLY A 312 6.52 6.53 -11.39
CA GLY A 312 5.88 7.59 -12.11
C GLY A 312 6.79 8.81 -12.40
N LEU A 313 7.75 9.34 -11.61
CA LEU A 313 7.77 9.13 -10.16
C LEU A 313 6.68 9.93 -9.48
N THR A 314 5.89 9.29 -8.65
CA THR A 314 4.80 9.92 -7.92
C THR A 314 5.17 10.22 -6.47
N GLY A 315 4.52 11.21 -5.87
CA GLY A 315 4.62 11.53 -4.46
C GLY A 315 3.27 11.93 -3.89
N ALA A 316 3.04 11.63 -2.61
CA ALA A 316 1.83 12.05 -1.92
C ALA A 316 2.07 12.30 -0.44
N ALA A 317 1.32 13.27 0.11
CA ALA A 317 1.19 13.51 1.54
C ALA A 317 -0.27 13.82 1.87
N ALA A 318 -0.77 13.34 3.01
CA ALA A 318 -2.08 13.69 3.52
C ALA A 318 -2.04 13.82 5.03
N VAL A 319 -2.67 14.87 5.57
CA VAL A 319 -2.83 15.11 7.01
C VAL A 319 -4.30 14.99 7.37
N ILE A 320 -4.63 14.06 8.26
CA ILE A 320 -6.00 13.84 8.73
C ILE A 320 -6.11 13.98 10.24
N ASP A 321 -7.31 14.33 10.71
CA ASP A 321 -7.72 14.00 12.07
C ASP A 321 -8.20 12.56 12.10
N TRP A 322 -7.69 11.76 13.03
CA TRP A 322 -8.28 10.49 13.36
C TRP A 322 -9.56 10.73 14.16
N GLY A 323 -10.58 9.93 13.90
CA GLY A 323 -11.85 10.07 14.61
C GLY A 323 -11.78 9.77 16.12
N GLY A 324 -12.93 9.84 16.78
CA GLY A 324 -13.04 9.60 18.21
C GLY A 324 -12.85 8.15 18.66
N ARG A 325 -12.70 7.19 17.72
CA ARG A 325 -12.60 5.76 17.99
C ARG A 325 -11.35 5.15 17.36
N SER A 326 -10.56 4.45 18.15
CA SER A 326 -9.34 3.75 17.73
C SER A 326 -9.36 2.24 18.05
N HIS A 327 -10.53 1.68 18.32
CA HIS A 327 -10.73 0.24 18.51
C HIS A 327 -11.82 -0.29 17.57
N ALA A 328 -11.69 -1.52 17.13
CA ALA A 328 -12.68 -2.17 16.29
C ALA A 328 -13.97 -2.44 17.08
N LEU A 329 -15.13 -2.24 16.45
CA LEU A 329 -16.44 -2.57 17.04
C LEU A 329 -16.67 -4.08 17.03
N LYS A 330 -16.26 -4.75 15.96
CA LYS A 330 -16.26 -6.21 15.80
C LYS A 330 -14.96 -6.65 15.14
N THR A 331 -14.65 -7.92 15.27
CA THR A 331 -13.55 -8.59 14.58
C THR A 331 -14.11 -9.60 13.58
N SER A 332 -13.33 -9.90 12.55
CA SER A 332 -13.62 -10.96 11.59
C SER A 332 -12.55 -12.04 11.69
N ASP A 333 -12.97 -13.30 11.73
CA ASP A 333 -12.08 -14.47 11.69
C ASP A 333 -11.77 -14.93 10.25
N GLU A 334 -12.24 -14.19 9.27
CA GLU A 334 -11.99 -14.47 7.85
C GLU A 334 -10.49 -14.37 7.54
N LYS A 335 -9.95 -15.38 6.89
CA LYS A 335 -8.55 -15.46 6.48
C LYS A 335 -8.42 -16.18 5.15
N LEU A 336 -7.33 -15.92 4.45
CA LEU A 336 -6.95 -16.76 3.33
C LEU A 336 -6.73 -18.19 3.82
N PRO A 337 -7.01 -19.20 2.99
CA PRO A 337 -6.50 -20.53 3.23
C PRO A 337 -4.98 -20.50 3.41
N ASP A 338 -4.46 -21.35 4.27
CA ASP A 338 -3.01 -21.50 4.38
C ASP A 338 -2.45 -21.94 3.02
N SER A 339 -1.31 -21.38 2.63
CA SER A 339 -0.68 -21.73 1.36
C SER A 339 -0.36 -23.21 1.31
N SER A 340 -0.65 -23.83 0.18
CA SER A 340 -0.32 -25.23 -0.09
C SER A 340 1.20 -25.43 -0.33
N LYS A 341 1.92 -24.34 -0.61
CA LYS A 341 3.35 -24.31 -0.94
C LYS A 341 4.10 -23.35 -0.02
N THR A 342 5.37 -23.59 0.16
CA THR A 342 6.29 -22.61 0.76
C THR A 342 6.47 -21.40 -0.17
N ALA A 343 6.85 -20.25 0.37
CA ALA A 343 7.11 -19.06 -0.43
C ALA A 343 8.19 -19.30 -1.51
N LEU A 344 9.22 -20.08 -1.18
CA LEU A 344 10.28 -20.44 -2.13
C LEU A 344 9.78 -21.33 -3.28
N GLU A 345 8.85 -22.25 -3.01
CA GLU A 345 8.22 -23.07 -4.05
C GLU A 345 7.34 -22.23 -4.96
N LEU A 346 6.57 -21.27 -4.42
CA LEU A 346 5.78 -20.32 -5.21
C LEU A 346 6.66 -19.49 -6.14
N ILE A 347 7.83 -19.02 -5.66
CA ILE A 347 8.79 -18.28 -6.48
C ILE A 347 9.37 -19.15 -7.60
N LYS A 348 9.70 -20.42 -7.30
CA LYS A 348 10.19 -21.36 -8.32
C LYS A 348 9.15 -21.61 -9.40
N ASP A 349 7.88 -21.73 -9.04
CA ASP A 349 6.80 -21.85 -10.03
C ASP A 349 6.76 -20.61 -10.94
N ILE A 350 6.91 -19.40 -10.36
CA ILE A 350 6.96 -18.16 -11.14
C ILE A 350 8.17 -18.16 -12.08
N LEU A 351 9.36 -18.52 -11.60
CA LEU A 351 10.57 -18.62 -12.44
C LEU A 351 10.41 -19.63 -13.59
N ASP A 352 9.73 -20.76 -13.34
CA ASP A 352 9.52 -21.78 -14.36
C ASP A 352 8.49 -21.36 -15.43
N MET A 353 7.59 -20.43 -15.11
CA MET A 353 6.66 -19.85 -16.09
C MET A 353 7.37 -18.94 -17.11
N TYR A 354 8.56 -18.42 -16.78
CA TYR A 354 9.33 -17.50 -17.61
C TYR A 354 10.46 -18.16 -18.42
N LYS A 355 10.70 -19.47 -18.20
CA LYS A 355 11.61 -20.30 -18.99
C LYS A 355 10.92 -20.87 -20.21
#